data_b401a77b316b5d2cab72f9ff453da306
#
_entry.id   b401a77b316b5d2cab72f9ff453da306
#
_cell.length_a   1.000
_cell.length_b   1.000
_cell.length_c   1.000
_cell.angle_alpha   90.00
_cell.angle_beta   90.00
_cell.angle_gamma   90.00
#
_symmetry.space_group_name_H-M   'P 1'
#
loop_
_entity.id
_entity.type
_entity.pdbx_description
1 polymer ?
#
loop_
_entity_poly.entity_id
_entity_poly.type
_entity_poly.pdbx_seq_one_letter_code
_entity_poly.pdbx_strand_id
1 'polypeptide(L)'
;MKKVLFFLITILAFANLNAQIVNPVKWSSRVEKISDAEFNLIMEGKIEDGWHMYSQFTPENGPLPAEFKFENAKGNYELIGKVKESPYKKQFNEVFEVDEYYFEKKVTFTQKVKI
;
A
#
# COMPACT_ATOMS: atom_id res chain seq x y z
N MET A 1 18.53 -3.60 -24.32
CA MET A 1 18.63 -3.00 -24.22
C MET A 1 18.58 -2.75 -24.02
N LYS A 2 18.72 -3.14 -23.77
CA LYS A 2 18.81 -2.66 -23.37
C LYS A 2 19.19 -2.32 -23.08
N LYS A 3 19.70 -2.77 -22.87
CA LYS A 3 20.18 -2.21 -22.35
C LYS A 3 20.27 -1.52 -21.78
N VAL A 4 20.70 -1.98 -21.69
CA VAL A 4 20.96 -1.17 -21.06
C VAL A 4 20.67 -0.92 -20.46
N LEU A 5 20.78 -1.41 -20.21
CA LEU A 5 20.74 -0.93 -19.61
C LEU A 5 20.60 -1.08 -19.27
N PHE A 6 20.77 -1.49 -18.91
CA PHE A 6 20.97 -1.13 -18.52
C PHE A 6 21.01 -0.92 -18.35
N PHE A 7 21.44 -1.26 -18.00
CA PHE A 7 21.80 -0.64 -17.62
C PHE A 7 21.64 -0.11 -17.13
N LEU A 8 22.07 -0.34 -16.98
CA LEU A 8 22.19 0.38 -16.36
C LEU A 8 21.93 0.61 -15.77
N ILE A 9 22.24 0.34 -15.61
CA ILE A 9 22.31 0.82 -14.92
C ILE A 9 22.47 0.86 -14.40
N THR A 10 22.82 0.56 -14.28
CA THR A 10 23.17 0.96 -13.83
C THR A 10 23.49 1.26 -13.17
N ILE A 11 23.79 1.13 -13.08
CA ILE A 11 24.19 1.62 -12.40
C ILE A 11 24.32 2.18 -11.74
N LEU A 12 24.49 2.14 -11.55
CA LEU A 12 24.69 2.81 -10.86
C LEU A 12 24.76 3.06 -10.26
N ALA A 13 25.02 3.05 -10.24
CA ALA A 13 25.23 3.37 -9.63
C ALA A 13 25.13 3.24 -9.02
N PHE A 14 25.20 2.61 -8.67
CA PHE A 14 25.09 2.66 -8.07
C PHE A 14 25.29 2.64 -7.10
N ALA A 15 25.09 2.18 -7.21
CA ALA A 15 25.75 1.79 -6.04
C ALA A 15 25.23 2.43 -4.77
N ASN A 16 25.80 3.39 -4.36
CA ASN A 16 25.34 4.11 -3.18
C ASN A 16 23.86 4.40 -3.19
N LEU A 17 23.26 4.23 -4.31
CA LEU A 17 21.84 4.47 -4.43
C LEU A 17 21.02 3.49 -3.63
N ASN A 18 21.57 2.33 -3.37
CA ASN A 18 20.85 1.32 -2.60
C ASN A 18 20.54 1.80 -1.19
N ALA A 19 21.42 2.60 -0.63
CA ALA A 19 21.21 3.09 0.72
C ALA A 19 20.05 4.09 0.80
N GLN A 20 19.61 4.59 -0.35
CA GLN A 20 18.55 5.56 -0.39
C GLN A 20 17.18 4.94 -0.68
N ILE A 21 17.17 3.66 -0.97
CA ILE A 21 15.93 2.96 -1.21
C ILE A 21 15.50 2.29 0.08
N VAL A 22 14.43 2.82 0.65
CA VAL A 22 13.91 2.29 1.90
C VAL A 22 12.60 1.61 1.64
N ASN A 23 12.53 0.33 2.01
CA ASN A 23 11.31 -0.46 1.87
C ASN A 23 10.84 -0.89 3.25
N PRO A 24 10.25 0.03 4.01
CA PRO A 24 9.84 -0.30 5.38
C PRO A 24 8.60 -1.18 5.46
N VAL A 25 7.91 -1.40 4.35
CA VAL A 25 6.72 -2.24 4.33
C VAL A 25 6.93 -3.39 3.37
N LYS A 26 6.75 -4.60 3.88
CA LYS A 26 6.84 -5.80 3.04
C LYS A 26 5.43 -6.29 2.78
N TRP A 27 5.08 -6.36 1.51
CA TRP A 27 3.72 -6.69 1.08
C TRP A 27 3.60 -8.15 0.68
N SER A 28 2.46 -8.72 1.01
CA SER A 28 2.03 -10.00 0.48
C SER A 28 0.56 -9.88 0.12
N SER A 29 0.11 -10.71 -0.81
CA SER A 29 -1.28 -10.67 -1.23
C SER A 29 -1.81 -12.07 -1.43
N ARG A 30 -3.11 -12.21 -1.28
CA ARG A 30 -3.78 -13.47 -1.53
C ARG A 30 -5.21 -13.20 -1.94
N VAL A 31 -5.82 -14.19 -2.55
CA VAL A 31 -7.21 -14.14 -2.98
C VAL A 31 -7.99 -15.15 -2.16
N GLU A 32 -9.10 -14.72 -1.60
CA GLU A 32 -9.98 -15.57 -0.82
C GLU A 32 -11.31 -15.68 -1.52
N LYS A 33 -11.72 -16.91 -1.83
CA LYS A 33 -13.00 -17.14 -2.50
C LYS A 33 -14.13 -17.03 -1.50
N ILE A 34 -15.15 -16.20 -1.84
CA ILE A 34 -16.34 -16.06 -1.03
C ILE A 34 -17.48 -16.91 -1.62
N SER A 35 -17.63 -16.85 -2.94
CA SER A 35 -18.65 -17.59 -3.67
C SER A 35 -18.11 -17.84 -5.07
N ASP A 36 -18.94 -18.42 -5.95
CA ASP A 36 -18.48 -18.71 -7.31
C ASP A 36 -18.10 -17.45 -8.08
N ALA A 37 -18.69 -16.30 -7.74
CA ALA A 37 -18.45 -15.07 -8.46
C ALA A 37 -17.77 -13.99 -7.62
N GLU A 38 -17.64 -14.18 -6.32
CA GLU A 38 -17.10 -13.13 -5.43
C GLU A 38 -15.85 -13.59 -4.72
N PHE A 39 -14.91 -12.65 -4.61
CA PHE A 39 -13.61 -12.91 -4.00
C PHE A 39 -13.15 -11.70 -3.20
N ASN A 40 -12.36 -11.96 -2.18
CA ASN A 40 -11.64 -10.90 -1.47
C ASN A 40 -10.20 -10.87 -1.95
N LEU A 41 -9.75 -9.68 -2.34
CA LEU A 41 -8.34 -9.43 -2.60
C LEU A 41 -7.76 -8.90 -1.31
N ILE A 42 -6.83 -9.63 -0.73
CA ILE A 42 -6.29 -9.30 0.58
C ILE A 42 -4.83 -8.93 0.43
N MET A 43 -4.49 -7.73 0.90
CA MET A 43 -3.13 -7.21 0.86
C MET A 43 -2.68 -7.00 2.29
N GLU A 44 -1.57 -7.63 2.67
CA GLU A 44 -1.05 -7.54 4.01
C GLU A 44 0.33 -6.93 3.98
N GLY A 45 0.54 -5.90 4.80
CA GLY A 45 1.81 -5.24 4.90
C GLY A 45 2.43 -5.45 6.27
N LYS A 46 3.70 -5.85 6.28
CA LYS A 46 4.48 -5.91 7.52
C LYS A 46 5.35 -4.67 7.56
N ILE A 47 5.15 -3.86 8.59
CA ILE A 47 5.81 -2.57 8.72
C ILE A 47 7.00 -2.72 9.65
N GLU A 48 8.15 -2.25 9.19
CA GLU A 48 9.38 -2.33 9.96
C GLU A 48 9.26 -1.50 11.23
N ASP A 49 9.87 -1.97 12.31
CA ASP A 49 9.83 -1.27 13.60
C ASP A 49 10.30 0.17 13.45
N GLY A 50 9.55 1.08 14.06
CA GLY A 50 9.87 2.49 14.00
C GLY A 50 9.27 3.21 12.81
N TRP A 51 8.64 2.48 11.89
CA TRP A 51 8.00 3.09 10.73
C TRP A 51 6.49 3.08 10.88
N HIS A 52 5.85 4.01 10.19
CA HIS A 52 4.39 4.12 10.15
C HIS A 52 3.94 4.10 8.70
N MET A 53 2.74 3.56 8.49
CA MET A 53 2.05 3.67 7.22
C MET A 53 0.71 4.34 7.50
N TYR A 54 0.32 5.29 6.64
CA TYR A 54 -0.88 6.06 6.92
C TYR A 54 -2.12 5.40 6.36
N SER A 55 -3.22 5.57 7.10
CA SER A 55 -4.52 5.07 6.70
C SER A 55 -5.05 5.83 5.49
N GLN A 56 -5.94 5.19 4.71
CA GLN A 56 -6.63 5.88 3.62
C GLN A 56 -7.55 6.97 4.16
N PHE A 57 -7.83 6.97 5.46
CA PHE A 57 -8.73 7.94 6.09
C PHE A 57 -7.99 9.08 6.80
N THR A 58 -6.67 9.11 6.76
CA THR A 58 -5.95 10.20 7.39
C THR A 58 -6.24 11.51 6.64
N PRO A 59 -6.32 12.67 7.34
CA PRO A 59 -6.72 13.92 6.69
C PRO A 59 -5.78 14.36 5.57
N GLU A 60 -6.34 15.00 4.55
CA GLU A 60 -5.57 15.41 3.37
C GLU A 60 -4.56 16.51 3.67
N ASN A 61 -4.81 17.33 4.68
CA ASN A 61 -3.90 18.40 5.02
C ASN A 61 -2.78 17.95 5.96
N GLY A 62 -2.59 16.65 6.10
CA GLY A 62 -1.51 16.06 6.86
C GLY A 62 -0.65 15.17 5.97
N PRO A 63 -0.13 14.07 6.52
CA PRO A 63 0.62 13.10 5.72
C PRO A 63 -0.25 12.50 4.62
N LEU A 64 0.39 12.01 3.56
CA LEU A 64 -0.34 11.46 2.43
C LEU A 64 -1.07 10.17 2.83
N PRO A 65 -2.38 10.09 2.57
CA PRO A 65 -3.14 8.87 2.86
C PRO A 65 -2.80 7.75 1.88
N ALA A 66 -3.09 6.52 2.30
CA ALA A 66 -2.95 5.37 1.42
C ALA A 66 -4.00 5.44 0.32
N GLU A 67 -3.60 5.07 -0.90
CA GLU A 67 -4.49 5.03 -2.05
C GLU A 67 -4.34 3.71 -2.77
N PHE A 68 -5.43 3.27 -3.40
CA PHE A 68 -5.45 2.01 -4.13
C PHE A 68 -5.96 2.25 -5.55
N LYS A 69 -5.25 1.67 -6.51
CA LYS A 69 -5.68 1.68 -7.91
C LYS A 69 -5.83 0.25 -8.37
N PHE A 70 -6.96 -0.01 -9.02
CA PHE A 70 -7.26 -1.34 -9.54
C PHE A 70 -7.31 -1.22 -11.05
N GLU A 71 -6.28 -1.74 -11.69
CA GLU A 71 -6.15 -1.61 -13.13
C GLU A 71 -6.88 -2.71 -13.86
N ASN A 72 -7.29 -2.40 -15.08
CA ASN A 72 -7.95 -3.35 -15.96
C ASN A 72 -9.24 -3.93 -15.38
N ALA A 73 -9.91 -3.16 -14.51
CA ALA A 73 -11.14 -3.65 -13.90
C ALA A 73 -12.27 -3.76 -14.91
N LYS A 74 -12.42 -2.72 -15.73
CA LYS A 74 -13.55 -2.64 -16.66
C LYS A 74 -13.55 -3.85 -17.61
N GLY A 75 -14.65 -4.59 -17.59
CA GLY A 75 -14.80 -5.77 -18.43
C GLY A 75 -14.16 -7.02 -17.88
N ASN A 76 -13.42 -6.93 -16.78
CA ASN A 76 -12.74 -8.07 -16.21
C ASN A 76 -13.26 -8.42 -14.83
N TYR A 77 -13.48 -7.41 -14.00
CA TYR A 77 -14.04 -7.63 -12.66
C TYR A 77 -14.68 -6.34 -12.18
N GLU A 78 -15.49 -6.46 -11.17
CA GLU A 78 -16.22 -5.34 -10.58
C GLU A 78 -15.81 -5.16 -9.13
N LEU A 79 -15.48 -3.93 -8.75
CA LEU A 79 -15.17 -3.61 -7.36
C LEU A 79 -16.47 -3.48 -6.57
N ILE A 80 -16.57 -4.17 -5.45
CA ILE A 80 -17.75 -4.11 -4.61
C ILE A 80 -17.39 -3.39 -3.32
N GLY A 81 -17.90 -2.17 -3.18
CA GLY A 81 -17.60 -1.35 -2.03
C GLY A 81 -16.19 -0.79 -2.08
N LYS A 82 -15.78 -0.26 -0.96
CA LYS A 82 -14.46 0.35 -0.83
C LYS A 82 -13.49 -0.61 -0.16
N VAL A 83 -12.20 -0.30 -0.27
CA VAL A 83 -11.18 -1.05 0.44
C VAL A 83 -11.40 -0.92 1.93
N LYS A 84 -11.43 -2.05 2.62
CA LYS A 84 -11.53 -2.08 4.07
C LYS A 84 -10.14 -2.26 4.64
N GLU A 85 -9.88 -1.63 5.78
CA GLU A 85 -8.58 -1.72 6.41
C GLU A 85 -8.72 -2.17 7.85
N SER A 86 -7.64 -2.78 8.38
CA SER A 86 -7.57 -3.13 9.78
C SER A 86 -7.60 -1.86 10.63
N PRO A 87 -7.88 -1.95 11.94
CA PRO A 87 -7.99 -0.75 12.78
C PRO A 87 -6.72 0.07 12.78
N TYR A 88 -6.86 1.38 12.62
CA TYR A 88 -5.74 2.30 12.65
C TYR A 88 -5.57 2.90 14.04
N LYS A 89 -4.37 3.47 14.27
CA LYS A 89 -4.08 4.25 15.46
C LYS A 89 -4.19 5.73 15.10
N LYS A 90 -4.38 6.56 16.10
CA LYS A 90 -4.57 7.98 15.91
C LYS A 90 -3.63 8.75 16.82
N GLN A 91 -2.97 9.78 16.27
CA GLN A 91 -2.17 10.68 17.08
C GLN A 91 -2.17 12.06 16.45
N PHE A 92 -1.99 13.09 17.28
CA PHE A 92 -1.91 14.45 16.78
C PHE A 92 -0.52 14.71 16.20
N ASN A 93 -0.49 15.25 14.98
CA ASN A 93 0.76 15.63 14.32
C ASN A 93 0.96 17.13 14.51
N GLU A 94 2.00 17.52 15.25
CA GLU A 94 2.25 18.93 15.57
C GLU A 94 2.72 19.73 14.38
N VAL A 95 3.37 19.07 13.41
CA VAL A 95 3.87 19.77 12.23
C VAL A 95 2.72 20.20 11.33
N PHE A 96 1.79 19.29 11.05
CA PHE A 96 0.63 19.58 10.21
C PHE A 96 -0.57 20.08 11.00
N GLU A 97 -0.52 19.96 12.33
CA GLU A 97 -1.60 20.38 13.24
C GLU A 97 -2.93 19.66 12.94
N VAL A 98 -2.83 18.37 12.66
CA VAL A 98 -4.00 17.52 12.43
C VAL A 98 -3.80 16.17 13.10
N ASP A 99 -4.90 15.48 13.35
CA ASP A 99 -4.81 14.08 13.78
C ASP A 99 -4.43 13.24 12.57
N GLU A 100 -3.45 12.39 12.75
CA GLU A 100 -3.10 11.44 11.70
C GLU A 100 -3.53 10.04 12.10
N TYR A 101 -3.98 9.26 11.11
CA TYR A 101 -4.40 7.89 11.30
C TYR A 101 -3.38 6.99 10.64
N TYR A 102 -2.84 6.02 11.38
CA TYR A 102 -1.69 5.28 10.92
C TYR A 102 -1.67 3.86 11.42
N PHE A 103 -0.79 3.08 10.82
CA PHE A 103 -0.53 1.70 11.21
C PHE A 103 0.93 1.53 11.56
N GLU A 104 1.18 0.64 12.51
CA GLU A 104 2.54 0.20 12.79
C GLU A 104 2.52 -1.31 12.94
N LYS A 105 3.65 -1.95 12.63
CA LYS A 105 3.85 -3.38 12.69
C LYS A 105 3.15 -4.15 11.57
N LYS A 106 1.86 -3.99 11.41
CA LYS A 106 1.11 -4.75 10.40
C LYS A 106 -0.17 -4.03 10.02
N VAL A 107 -0.55 -4.19 8.76
CA VAL A 107 -1.82 -3.66 8.26
C VAL A 107 -2.39 -4.65 7.25
N THR A 108 -3.71 -4.73 7.20
CA THR A 108 -4.41 -5.58 6.23
C THR A 108 -5.45 -4.74 5.51
N PHE A 109 -5.42 -4.80 4.18
CA PHE A 109 -6.42 -4.16 3.33
C PHE A 109 -7.17 -5.24 2.56
N THR A 110 -8.47 -5.08 2.43
CA THR A 110 -9.31 -6.06 1.76
C THR A 110 -10.25 -5.36 0.80
N GLN A 111 -10.25 -5.82 -0.45
CA GLN A 111 -11.18 -5.34 -1.47
C GLN A 111 -11.99 -6.51 -2.00
N LYS A 112 -13.32 -6.39 -1.90
CA LYS A 112 -14.21 -7.40 -2.48
C LYS A 112 -14.37 -7.13 -3.96
N VAL A 113 -14.30 -8.18 -4.75
CA VAL A 113 -14.50 -8.10 -6.20
C VAL A 113 -15.48 -9.16 -6.66
N LYS A 114 -16.13 -8.89 -7.77
CA LYS A 114 -17.04 -9.81 -8.42
C LYS A 114 -16.58 -10.04 -9.86
N ILE A 115 -16.55 -11.28 -10.26
CA ILE A 115 -16.13 -11.64 -11.62
C ILE A 115 -17.31 -12.12 -12.43
#